data_a80c267cf49f49802690b24175ffffd0
#
_entry.id   a80c267cf49f49802690b24175ffffd0
#
_cell.length_a   1.000
_cell.length_b   1.000
_cell.length_c   1.000
_cell.angle_alpha   90.00
_cell.angle_beta   90.00
_cell.angle_gamma   90.00
#
_symmetry.space_group_name_H-M   'P 1'
#
loop_
_entity.id
_entity.type
_entity.pdbx_description
1 polymer ?
#
loop_
_entity_poly.entity_id
_entity_poly.type
_entity_poly.pdbx_seq_one_letter_code
_entity_poly.pdbx_strand_id
1 'polypeptide(L)'
;MFEEYEVIPAVDMQDGEVVQLVQGERGTEKRYGEPAAAARRWIEAGARTLHLVDLDGAFEGERKNAPAVEAVLDATDDEVAVQLGGGIRTAEDAIELLDRGVDRVILGTAAVETPEIVREISAEYKGSVMVSLDAKGGEVVVSGWTEGTGLDPAEAAARYEELGAGAILFTNVDVEGRLEGVKRGPVERLVEAVSIPVVASGGVASLDDVRALKEAGAGAVVIGTALYEGRFTLEDAIDAPA
;
A
#
# COMPACT_ATOMS: atom_id res chain seq x y z
N MET A 1 -2.20 9.33 12.05
CA MET A 1 -1.69 8.29 11.14
C MET A 1 -0.26 8.66 10.74
N PHE A 2 0.00 9.57 9.84
CA PHE A 2 1.34 10.05 9.51
C PHE A 2 1.51 11.46 10.09
N GLU A 3 2.49 11.66 10.98
CA GLU A 3 2.78 12.99 11.56
C GLU A 3 3.67 13.83 10.64
N GLU A 4 4.51 13.14 9.85
CA GLU A 4 5.40 13.69 8.85
C GLU A 4 5.31 12.85 7.58
N TYR A 5 5.86 13.36 6.47
CA TYR A 5 5.97 12.58 5.23
C TYR A 5 6.83 11.33 5.45
N GLU A 6 6.32 10.17 5.05
CA GLU A 6 6.94 8.89 5.34
C GLU A 6 7.27 8.10 4.07
N VAL A 7 8.43 7.45 4.07
CA VAL A 7 8.83 6.48 3.03
C VAL A 7 8.65 5.08 3.56
N ILE A 8 7.80 4.31 2.90
CA ILE A 8 7.32 3.01 3.34
C ILE A 8 7.83 1.93 2.38
N PRO A 9 8.71 1.02 2.81
CA PRO A 9 9.12 -0.10 1.97
C PRO A 9 8.00 -1.15 1.84
N ALA A 10 7.84 -1.68 0.61
CA ALA A 10 6.89 -2.75 0.32
C ALA A 10 7.50 -4.13 0.57
N VAL A 11 6.68 -5.05 1.06
CA VAL A 11 6.96 -6.48 1.22
C VAL A 11 5.79 -7.26 0.62
N ASP A 12 5.80 -7.39 -0.70
CA ASP A 12 4.79 -8.15 -1.43
C ASP A 12 5.12 -9.62 -1.36
N MET A 13 4.16 -10.45 -0.98
CA MET A 13 4.38 -11.87 -0.69
C MET A 13 3.60 -12.75 -1.64
N GLN A 14 4.28 -13.75 -2.21
CA GLN A 14 3.69 -14.81 -3.00
C GLN A 14 4.40 -16.14 -2.71
N ASP A 15 3.63 -17.20 -2.48
CA ASP A 15 4.16 -18.54 -2.13
C ASP A 15 5.15 -18.51 -0.94
N GLY A 16 4.97 -17.60 0.04
CA GLY A 16 5.83 -17.46 1.21
C GLY A 16 7.13 -16.69 0.98
N GLU A 17 7.36 -16.12 -0.20
CA GLU A 17 8.55 -15.34 -0.53
C GLU A 17 8.18 -13.90 -0.90
N VAL A 18 9.13 -12.99 -0.68
CA VAL A 18 9.01 -11.62 -1.18
C VAL A 18 9.18 -11.60 -2.69
N VAL A 19 8.24 -10.93 -3.37
CA VAL A 19 8.29 -10.76 -4.82
C VAL A 19 8.06 -9.32 -5.22
N GLN A 20 8.51 -8.97 -6.42
CA GLN A 20 8.12 -7.74 -7.10
C GLN A 20 7.61 -8.09 -8.49
N LEU A 21 6.46 -7.51 -8.86
CA LEU A 21 5.82 -7.68 -10.16
C LEU A 21 6.03 -6.45 -11.04
N VAL A 22 5.89 -6.59 -12.33
CA VAL A 22 5.75 -5.47 -13.27
C VAL A 22 4.28 -5.32 -13.61
N GLN A 23 3.68 -4.19 -13.27
CA GLN A 23 2.25 -3.90 -13.47
C GLN A 23 1.29 -4.98 -12.94
N GLY A 24 1.66 -5.67 -11.86
CA GLY A 24 0.87 -6.76 -11.29
C GLY A 24 0.74 -8.00 -12.18
N GLU A 25 1.51 -8.10 -13.28
CA GLU A 25 1.40 -9.21 -14.21
C GLU A 25 2.07 -10.48 -13.65
N ARG A 26 1.28 -11.57 -13.57
CA ARG A 26 1.81 -12.90 -13.22
C ARG A 26 2.80 -13.36 -14.29
N GLY A 27 3.90 -13.98 -13.86
CA GLY A 27 4.98 -14.43 -14.73
C GLY A 27 6.13 -13.41 -14.86
N THR A 28 6.01 -12.24 -14.22
CA THR A 28 7.07 -11.21 -14.17
C THR A 28 7.80 -11.19 -12.82
N GLU A 29 7.50 -12.14 -11.93
CA GLU A 29 7.96 -12.17 -10.54
C GLU A 29 9.48 -12.23 -10.45
N LYS A 30 10.05 -11.29 -9.70
CA LYS A 30 11.41 -11.39 -9.18
C LYS A 30 11.33 -11.67 -7.69
N ARG A 31 12.03 -12.70 -7.22
CA ARG A 31 12.02 -13.16 -5.84
C ARG A 31 13.19 -12.60 -5.05
N TYR A 32 12.94 -12.21 -3.79
CA TYR A 32 13.91 -11.52 -2.94
C TYR A 32 14.07 -12.18 -1.55
N GLY A 33 13.59 -13.41 -1.39
CA GLY A 33 13.77 -14.22 -0.19
C GLY A 33 12.65 -14.10 0.83
N GLU A 34 12.98 -14.35 2.10
CA GLU A 34 11.98 -14.46 3.17
C GLU A 34 11.44 -13.10 3.63
N PRO A 35 10.10 -12.98 3.82
CA PRO A 35 9.45 -11.74 4.27
C PRO A 35 9.97 -11.18 5.57
N ALA A 36 10.16 -12.01 6.61
CA ALA A 36 10.70 -11.57 7.90
C ALA A 36 12.15 -11.07 7.80
N ALA A 37 12.96 -11.63 6.89
CA ALA A 37 14.32 -11.12 6.65
C ALA A 37 14.30 -9.77 5.94
N ALA A 38 13.38 -9.57 4.98
CA ALA A 38 13.17 -8.28 4.33
C ALA A 38 12.67 -7.23 5.34
N ALA A 39 11.71 -7.59 6.19
CA ALA A 39 11.20 -6.71 7.25
C ALA A 39 12.33 -6.21 8.16
N ARG A 40 13.12 -7.11 8.73
CA ARG A 40 14.27 -6.74 9.57
C ARG A 40 15.24 -5.80 8.87
N ARG A 41 15.58 -6.08 7.60
CA ARG A 41 16.46 -5.20 6.80
C ARG A 41 15.89 -3.80 6.67
N TRP A 42 14.59 -3.67 6.43
CA TRP A 42 13.96 -2.36 6.30
C TRP A 42 13.84 -1.62 7.63
N ILE A 43 13.57 -2.33 8.72
CA ILE A 43 13.57 -1.76 10.08
C ILE A 43 14.96 -1.25 10.45
N GLU A 44 16.02 -2.05 10.21
CA GLU A 44 17.40 -1.64 10.41
C GLU A 44 17.81 -0.43 9.57
N ALA A 45 17.21 -0.27 8.38
CA ALA A 45 17.38 0.90 7.51
C ALA A 45 16.50 2.10 7.88
N GLY A 46 15.74 2.05 8.99
CA GLY A 46 14.97 3.16 9.53
C GLY A 46 13.51 3.23 9.10
N ALA A 47 12.92 2.15 8.57
CA ALA A 47 11.49 2.09 8.31
C ALA A 47 10.69 2.23 9.61
N ARG A 48 9.69 3.12 9.61
CA ARG A 48 8.71 3.27 10.70
C ARG A 48 7.37 2.59 10.38
N THR A 49 7.16 2.27 9.12
CA THR A 49 6.00 1.50 8.64
C THR A 49 6.47 0.47 7.62
N LEU A 50 5.89 -0.73 7.65
CA LEU A 50 6.04 -1.75 6.63
C LEU A 50 4.72 -1.90 5.86
N HIS A 51 4.80 -1.93 4.53
CA HIS A 51 3.65 -2.20 3.67
C HIS A 51 3.69 -3.66 3.20
N LEU A 52 2.75 -4.46 3.68
CA LEU A 52 2.65 -5.88 3.35
C LEU A 52 1.50 -6.12 2.37
N VAL A 53 1.73 -6.95 1.35
CA VAL A 53 0.68 -7.42 0.44
C VAL A 53 0.72 -8.94 0.33
N ASP A 54 -0.38 -9.60 0.67
CA ASP A 54 -0.60 -11.02 0.34
C ASP A 54 -1.14 -11.13 -1.09
N LEU A 55 -0.23 -11.35 -2.06
CA LEU A 55 -0.59 -11.45 -3.48
C LEU A 55 -1.40 -12.71 -3.78
N ASP A 56 -1.18 -13.84 -3.08
CA ASP A 56 -2.01 -15.03 -3.23
C ASP A 56 -3.44 -14.74 -2.78
N GLY A 57 -3.60 -14.04 -1.65
CA GLY A 57 -4.88 -13.53 -1.19
C GLY A 57 -5.54 -12.58 -2.17
N ALA A 58 -4.78 -11.66 -2.76
CA ALA A 58 -5.28 -10.70 -3.74
C ALA A 58 -5.78 -11.38 -5.03
N PHE A 59 -5.03 -12.38 -5.54
CA PHE A 59 -5.34 -13.05 -6.79
C PHE A 59 -6.31 -14.22 -6.66
N GLU A 60 -6.17 -15.02 -5.60
CA GLU A 60 -6.89 -16.29 -5.44
C GLU A 60 -7.96 -16.24 -4.34
N GLY A 61 -7.89 -15.23 -3.47
CA GLY A 61 -8.81 -15.05 -2.36
C GLY A 61 -8.49 -15.89 -1.12
N GLU A 62 -7.42 -16.67 -1.17
CA GLU A 62 -6.89 -17.42 -0.03
C GLU A 62 -5.62 -16.72 0.48
N ARG A 63 -5.61 -16.29 1.75
CA ARG A 63 -4.42 -15.69 2.39
C ARG A 63 -3.39 -16.77 2.74
N LYS A 64 -2.71 -17.29 1.72
CA LYS A 64 -1.70 -18.35 1.86
C LYS A 64 -0.44 -17.91 2.60
N ASN A 65 -0.18 -16.58 2.60
CA ASN A 65 0.99 -16.00 3.25
C ASN A 65 0.76 -15.64 4.72
N ALA A 66 -0.35 -16.06 5.36
CA ALA A 66 -0.61 -15.79 6.77
C ALA A 66 0.57 -16.16 7.70
N PRO A 67 1.26 -17.33 7.56
CA PRO A 67 2.45 -17.62 8.38
C PRO A 67 3.61 -16.64 8.15
N ALA A 68 3.77 -16.11 6.93
CA ALA A 68 4.79 -15.12 6.62
C ALA A 68 4.45 -13.75 7.23
N VAL A 69 3.16 -13.37 7.22
CA VAL A 69 2.67 -12.16 7.92
C VAL A 69 2.94 -12.27 9.42
N GLU A 70 2.61 -13.39 10.06
CA GLU A 70 2.90 -13.61 11.48
C GLU A 70 4.41 -13.50 11.78
N ALA A 71 5.26 -14.10 10.93
CA ALA A 71 6.72 -13.99 11.09
C ALA A 71 7.25 -12.56 10.92
N VAL A 72 6.59 -11.73 10.11
CA VAL A 72 6.91 -10.29 10.01
C VAL A 72 6.45 -9.56 11.26
N LEU A 73 5.23 -9.79 11.76
CA LEU A 73 4.72 -9.19 13.00
C LEU A 73 5.62 -9.54 14.20
N ASP A 74 6.07 -10.80 14.29
CA ASP A 74 7.03 -11.23 15.33
C ASP A 74 8.42 -10.56 15.19
N ALA A 75 8.76 -10.07 14.01
CA ALA A 75 10.02 -9.38 13.73
C ALA A 75 9.94 -7.85 13.91
N THR A 76 8.74 -7.31 14.09
CA THR A 76 8.50 -5.89 14.38
C THR A 76 8.39 -5.66 15.88
N ASP A 77 8.65 -4.44 16.31
CA ASP A 77 8.38 -3.95 17.67
C ASP A 77 7.27 -2.88 17.63
N ASP A 78 6.87 -2.40 18.80
CA ASP A 78 5.79 -1.42 18.95
C ASP A 78 6.11 -0.05 18.29
N GLU A 79 7.33 0.17 17.83
CA GLU A 79 7.75 1.42 17.18
C GLU A 79 7.55 1.38 15.66
N VAL A 80 7.33 0.19 15.08
CA VAL A 80 7.17 -0.02 13.64
C VAL A 80 5.74 -0.44 13.31
N ALA A 81 5.01 0.39 12.60
CA ALA A 81 3.65 0.08 12.18
C ALA A 81 3.63 -0.90 10.98
N VAL A 82 2.63 -1.77 10.96
CA VAL A 82 2.41 -2.72 9.86
C VAL A 82 1.06 -2.43 9.20
N GLN A 83 1.09 -2.21 7.89
CA GLN A 83 -0.12 -2.12 7.08
C GLN A 83 -0.20 -3.31 6.11
N LEU A 84 -1.35 -3.98 6.07
CA LEU A 84 -1.53 -5.23 5.32
C LEU A 84 -2.71 -5.15 4.36
N GLY A 85 -2.46 -5.51 3.10
CA GLY A 85 -3.47 -5.73 2.06
C GLY A 85 -3.37 -7.12 1.44
N GLY A 86 -4.31 -7.41 0.54
CA GLY A 86 -4.35 -8.67 -0.19
C GLY A 86 -5.34 -9.68 0.39
N GLY A 87 -6.44 -9.92 -0.31
CA GLY A 87 -7.43 -10.94 0.03
C GLY A 87 -8.35 -10.64 1.20
N ILE A 88 -8.32 -9.45 1.78
CA ILE A 88 -9.26 -9.03 2.84
C ILE A 88 -10.62 -8.73 2.21
N ARG A 89 -11.63 -9.53 2.51
CA ARG A 89 -12.94 -9.47 1.85
C ARG A 89 -14.11 -9.18 2.78
N THR A 90 -13.96 -9.43 4.08
CA THR A 90 -14.98 -9.20 5.08
C THR A 90 -14.48 -8.30 6.21
N ALA A 91 -15.39 -7.66 6.93
CA ALA A 91 -15.04 -6.89 8.12
C ALA A 91 -14.46 -7.79 9.22
N GLU A 92 -14.98 -9.01 9.35
CA GLU A 92 -14.49 -10.00 10.32
C GLU A 92 -13.02 -10.36 10.06
N ASP A 93 -12.63 -10.63 8.79
CA ASP A 93 -11.24 -10.87 8.41
C ASP A 93 -10.33 -9.69 8.75
N ALA A 94 -10.80 -8.46 8.50
CA ALA A 94 -10.07 -7.24 8.79
C ALA A 94 -9.85 -7.03 10.29
N ILE A 95 -10.92 -7.21 11.08
CA ILE A 95 -10.89 -7.09 12.55
C ILE A 95 -9.94 -8.14 13.14
N GLU A 96 -10.00 -9.39 12.68
CA GLU A 96 -9.08 -10.45 13.12
C GLU A 96 -7.61 -10.06 12.89
N LEU A 97 -7.28 -9.44 11.76
CA LEU A 97 -5.92 -8.98 11.49
C LEU A 97 -5.49 -7.83 12.41
N LEU A 98 -6.39 -6.88 12.68
CA LEU A 98 -6.13 -5.77 13.60
C LEU A 98 -5.94 -6.30 15.04
N ASP A 99 -6.75 -7.28 15.48
CA ASP A 99 -6.59 -7.96 16.78
C ASP A 99 -5.25 -8.69 16.91
N ARG A 100 -4.66 -9.13 15.80
CA ARG A 100 -3.35 -9.80 15.75
C ARG A 100 -2.15 -8.87 15.71
N GLY A 101 -2.38 -7.55 15.70
CA GLY A 101 -1.32 -6.55 15.74
C GLY A 101 -0.98 -5.90 14.39
N VAL A 102 -1.80 -6.10 13.35
CA VAL A 102 -1.75 -5.24 12.16
C VAL A 102 -2.31 -3.87 12.52
N ASP A 103 -1.59 -2.78 12.27
CA ASP A 103 -2.03 -1.42 12.60
C ASP A 103 -3.06 -0.88 11.62
N ARG A 104 -2.95 -1.28 10.34
CA ARG A 104 -3.83 -0.82 9.27
C ARG A 104 -4.12 -1.95 8.29
N VAL A 105 -5.39 -2.12 7.96
CA VAL A 105 -5.84 -3.01 6.88
C VAL A 105 -6.07 -2.22 5.61
N ILE A 106 -5.71 -2.80 4.46
CA ILE A 106 -5.84 -2.17 3.14
C ILE A 106 -6.92 -2.91 2.35
N LEU A 107 -7.97 -2.19 1.99
CA LEU A 107 -9.11 -2.70 1.24
C LEU A 107 -9.09 -2.13 -0.18
N GLY A 108 -9.02 -3.00 -1.19
CA GLY A 108 -9.18 -2.65 -2.59
C GLY A 108 -10.57 -3.07 -3.10
N THR A 109 -10.63 -4.19 -3.82
CA THR A 109 -11.86 -4.73 -4.42
C THR A 109 -13.05 -4.80 -3.45
N ALA A 110 -12.81 -5.24 -2.21
CA ALA A 110 -13.87 -5.34 -1.19
C ALA A 110 -14.53 -3.99 -0.88
N ALA A 111 -13.76 -2.91 -0.82
CA ALA A 111 -14.30 -1.56 -0.62
C ALA A 111 -15.13 -1.07 -1.82
N VAL A 112 -14.75 -1.45 -3.03
CA VAL A 112 -15.51 -1.11 -4.25
C VAL A 112 -16.83 -1.89 -4.34
N GLU A 113 -16.79 -3.20 -4.07
CA GLU A 113 -17.97 -4.08 -4.13
C GLU A 113 -18.93 -3.83 -2.97
N THR A 114 -18.43 -3.58 -1.77
CA THR A 114 -19.22 -3.39 -0.54
C THR A 114 -18.65 -2.22 0.28
N PRO A 115 -18.90 -0.96 -0.12
CA PRO A 115 -18.30 0.21 0.53
C PRO A 115 -18.58 0.33 2.04
N GLU A 116 -19.72 -0.22 2.50
CA GLU A 116 -20.09 -0.20 3.91
C GLU A 116 -19.11 -0.96 4.82
N ILE A 117 -18.30 -1.86 4.26
CA ILE A 117 -17.24 -2.56 5.00
C ILE A 117 -16.26 -1.58 5.67
N VAL A 118 -16.00 -0.43 5.03
CA VAL A 118 -15.12 0.62 5.59
C VAL A 118 -15.72 1.18 6.87
N ARG A 119 -17.03 1.47 6.88
CA ARG A 119 -17.74 2.00 8.06
C ARG A 119 -17.80 0.97 9.18
N GLU A 120 -18.04 -0.29 8.85
CA GLU A 120 -18.14 -1.38 9.81
C GLU A 120 -16.82 -1.54 10.58
N ILE A 121 -15.69 -1.64 9.89
CA ILE A 121 -14.39 -1.77 10.53
C ILE A 121 -14.02 -0.48 11.29
N SER A 122 -14.25 0.70 10.70
CA SER A 122 -13.87 1.98 11.30
C SER A 122 -14.70 2.32 12.56
N ALA A 123 -15.85 1.69 12.74
CA ALA A 123 -16.64 1.83 13.97
C ALA A 123 -15.92 1.23 15.19
N GLU A 124 -15.14 0.19 15.01
CA GLU A 124 -14.39 -0.50 16.05
C GLU A 124 -12.93 -0.03 16.09
N TYR A 125 -12.29 0.06 14.91
CA TYR A 125 -10.90 0.44 14.71
C TYR A 125 -10.79 1.76 13.94
N LYS A 126 -11.02 2.87 14.64
CA LYS A 126 -11.00 4.20 14.01
C LYS A 126 -9.62 4.53 13.45
N GLY A 127 -9.57 4.86 12.15
CA GLY A 127 -8.36 5.27 11.47
C GLY A 127 -7.46 4.12 10.98
N SER A 128 -7.84 2.85 11.23
CA SER A 128 -7.06 1.68 10.81
C SER A 128 -7.45 1.12 9.45
N VAL A 129 -8.44 1.71 8.76
CA VAL A 129 -8.80 1.32 7.40
C VAL A 129 -8.12 2.25 6.39
N MET A 130 -7.34 1.68 5.50
CA MET A 130 -6.81 2.33 4.32
C MET A 130 -7.54 1.77 3.09
N VAL A 131 -8.06 2.62 2.23
CA VAL A 131 -8.68 2.16 0.97
C VAL A 131 -7.70 2.32 -0.16
N SER A 132 -7.43 1.20 -0.89
CA SER A 132 -6.61 1.21 -2.09
C SER A 132 -7.44 1.63 -3.30
N LEU A 133 -7.00 2.67 -3.97
CA LEU A 133 -7.51 3.16 -5.23
C LEU A 133 -6.42 2.99 -6.30
N ASP A 134 -6.41 1.82 -6.92
CA ASP A 134 -5.49 1.53 -8.01
C ASP A 134 -6.09 2.09 -9.30
N ALA A 135 -5.39 3.00 -9.97
CA ALA A 135 -5.92 3.68 -11.15
C ALA A 135 -5.13 3.35 -12.41
N LYS A 136 -5.85 3.01 -13.48
CA LYS A 136 -5.33 2.76 -14.82
C LYS A 136 -6.11 3.58 -15.83
N GLY A 137 -5.40 4.36 -16.67
CA GLY A 137 -6.08 5.20 -17.65
C GLY A 137 -6.98 6.29 -17.05
N GLY A 138 -6.83 6.61 -15.74
CA GLY A 138 -7.61 7.63 -15.04
C GLY A 138 -8.87 7.13 -14.33
N GLU A 139 -9.17 5.84 -14.37
CA GLU A 139 -10.27 5.22 -13.62
C GLU A 139 -9.76 4.20 -12.59
N VAL A 140 -10.53 4.00 -11.52
CA VAL A 140 -10.25 2.96 -10.52
C VAL A 140 -10.44 1.58 -11.15
N VAL A 141 -9.46 0.69 -10.91
CA VAL A 141 -9.49 -0.71 -11.35
C VAL A 141 -9.50 -1.65 -10.14
N VAL A 142 -10.07 -2.84 -10.32
CA VAL A 142 -10.22 -3.89 -9.30
C VAL A 142 -9.78 -5.25 -9.84
N SER A 143 -9.94 -6.31 -9.04
CA SER A 143 -9.67 -7.70 -9.44
C SER A 143 -8.25 -7.88 -9.98
N GLY A 144 -7.23 -7.38 -9.25
CA GLY A 144 -5.83 -7.44 -9.72
C GLY A 144 -5.59 -6.61 -10.97
N TRP A 145 -6.27 -5.44 -11.08
CA TRP A 145 -6.13 -4.44 -12.16
C TRP A 145 -6.67 -4.90 -13.52
N THR A 146 -7.55 -5.90 -13.53
CA THR A 146 -8.12 -6.47 -14.77
C THR A 146 -9.46 -5.87 -15.16
N GLU A 147 -10.18 -5.26 -14.19
CA GLU A 147 -11.53 -4.75 -14.38
C GLU A 147 -11.59 -3.24 -14.06
N GLY A 148 -12.03 -2.43 -15.05
CA GLY A 148 -12.33 -1.01 -14.84
C GLY A 148 -13.68 -0.83 -14.17
N THR A 149 -13.77 0.16 -13.27
CA THR A 149 -15.00 0.45 -12.52
C THR A 149 -15.76 1.67 -13.04
N GLY A 150 -15.12 2.49 -13.87
CA GLY A 150 -15.63 3.79 -14.29
C GLY A 150 -15.63 4.86 -13.18
N LEU A 151 -15.09 4.57 -12.01
CA LEU A 151 -15.02 5.52 -10.89
C LEU A 151 -13.82 6.46 -11.05
N ASP A 152 -14.04 7.77 -10.85
CA ASP A 152 -12.95 8.72 -10.70
C ASP A 152 -12.29 8.51 -9.32
N PRO A 153 -10.94 8.42 -9.24
CA PRO A 153 -10.25 8.19 -7.98
C PRO A 153 -10.49 9.26 -6.91
N ALA A 154 -10.64 10.54 -7.29
CA ALA A 154 -10.85 11.61 -6.33
C ALA A 154 -12.28 11.58 -5.74
N GLU A 155 -13.29 11.30 -6.59
CA GLU A 155 -14.67 11.11 -6.14
C GLU A 155 -14.80 9.88 -5.23
N ALA A 156 -14.12 8.78 -5.58
CA ALA A 156 -14.08 7.58 -4.75
C ALA A 156 -13.40 7.86 -3.40
N ALA A 157 -12.27 8.55 -3.38
CA ALA A 157 -11.55 8.91 -2.16
C ALA A 157 -12.42 9.71 -1.19
N ALA A 158 -13.11 10.77 -1.67
CA ALA A 158 -14.02 11.57 -0.86
C ALA A 158 -15.15 10.73 -0.24
N ARG A 159 -15.71 9.81 -1.02
CA ARG A 159 -16.74 8.87 -0.52
C ARG A 159 -16.20 7.96 0.59
N TYR A 160 -14.97 7.43 0.45
CA TYR A 160 -14.40 6.55 1.48
C TYR A 160 -14.00 7.32 2.74
N GLU A 161 -13.57 8.58 2.62
CA GLU A 161 -13.40 9.44 3.79
C GLU A 161 -14.70 9.61 4.58
N GLU A 162 -15.83 9.86 3.91
CA GLU A 162 -17.16 9.94 4.54
C GLU A 162 -17.58 8.62 5.22
N LEU A 163 -17.11 7.47 4.71
CA LEU A 163 -17.34 6.16 5.29
C LEU A 163 -16.40 5.84 6.47
N GLY A 164 -15.40 6.69 6.74
CA GLY A 164 -14.51 6.58 7.89
C GLY A 164 -13.14 5.98 7.56
N ALA A 165 -12.74 5.93 6.30
CA ALA A 165 -11.36 5.58 5.95
C ALA A 165 -10.37 6.51 6.66
N GLY A 166 -9.27 5.94 7.17
CA GLY A 166 -8.20 6.67 7.83
C GLY A 166 -7.14 7.20 6.87
N ALA A 167 -7.02 6.59 5.68
CA ALA A 167 -6.14 7.03 4.60
C ALA A 167 -6.59 6.46 3.25
N ILE A 168 -6.07 7.04 2.17
CA ILE A 168 -6.17 6.51 0.81
C ILE A 168 -4.79 6.04 0.36
N LEU A 169 -4.67 4.80 -0.11
CA LEU A 169 -3.52 4.31 -0.86
C LEU A 169 -3.84 4.48 -2.35
N PHE A 170 -3.03 5.24 -3.05
CA PHE A 170 -3.20 5.47 -4.47
C PHE A 170 -2.07 4.85 -5.26
N THR A 171 -2.36 3.85 -6.09
CA THR A 171 -1.41 3.22 -7.00
C THR A 171 -1.65 3.68 -8.44
N ASN A 172 -0.66 4.33 -9.04
CA ASN A 172 -0.71 4.62 -10.47
C ASN A 172 -0.23 3.40 -11.27
N VAL A 173 -1.17 2.55 -11.68
CA VAL A 173 -0.90 1.30 -12.41
C VAL A 173 -0.19 1.52 -13.75
N ASP A 174 -0.41 2.67 -14.40
CA ASP A 174 0.22 2.98 -15.70
C ASP A 174 1.76 3.00 -15.64
N VAL A 175 2.32 3.30 -14.47
CA VAL A 175 3.79 3.41 -14.25
C VAL A 175 4.33 2.39 -13.24
N GLU A 176 3.44 1.58 -12.61
CA GLU A 176 3.82 0.61 -11.58
C GLU A 176 4.85 -0.41 -12.09
N GLY A 177 5.90 -0.67 -11.29
CA GLY A 177 6.98 -1.61 -11.60
C GLY A 177 7.88 -1.25 -12.78
N ARG A 178 7.63 -0.13 -13.48
CA ARG A 178 8.36 0.26 -14.69
C ARG A 178 9.62 1.08 -14.42
N LEU A 179 9.73 1.69 -13.23
CA LEU A 179 10.82 2.62 -12.90
C LEU A 179 10.95 3.78 -13.91
N GLU A 180 9.83 4.31 -14.37
CA GLU A 180 9.75 5.39 -15.38
C GLU A 180 9.46 6.76 -14.75
N GLY A 181 9.36 6.83 -13.43
CA GLY A 181 9.04 8.05 -12.67
C GLY A 181 7.55 8.17 -12.36
N VAL A 182 7.24 9.10 -11.44
CA VAL A 182 5.89 9.32 -10.91
C VAL A 182 5.11 10.36 -11.70
N LYS A 183 3.77 10.28 -11.64
CA LYS A 183 2.86 11.31 -12.16
C LYS A 183 2.25 12.07 -10.99
N ARG A 184 2.61 13.34 -10.80
CA ARG A 184 2.13 14.18 -9.68
C ARG A 184 0.65 14.51 -9.75
N GLY A 185 0.14 14.88 -10.92
CA GLY A 185 -1.22 15.39 -11.10
C GLY A 185 -2.34 14.52 -10.52
N PRO A 186 -2.34 13.19 -10.68
CA PRO A 186 -3.31 12.34 -10.01
C PRO A 186 -3.24 12.40 -8.48
N VAL A 187 -2.04 12.48 -7.89
CA VAL A 187 -1.85 12.60 -6.43
C VAL A 187 -2.33 13.95 -5.93
N GLU A 188 -1.99 15.05 -6.61
CA GLU A 188 -2.44 16.41 -6.29
C GLU A 188 -3.97 16.49 -6.26
N ARG A 189 -4.65 15.91 -7.25
CA ARG A 189 -6.14 15.87 -7.27
C ARG A 189 -6.75 15.10 -6.10
N LEU A 190 -6.12 14.00 -5.69
CA LEU A 190 -6.56 13.25 -4.52
C LEU A 190 -6.38 14.04 -3.22
N VAL A 191 -5.20 14.63 -3.03
CA VAL A 191 -4.89 15.48 -1.87
C VAL A 191 -5.84 16.66 -1.76
N GLU A 192 -6.26 17.25 -2.89
CA GLU A 192 -7.26 18.33 -2.91
C GLU A 192 -8.68 17.84 -2.58
N ALA A 193 -8.99 16.57 -2.83
CA ALA A 193 -10.33 16.02 -2.66
C ALA A 193 -10.63 15.53 -1.24
N VAL A 194 -9.60 15.18 -0.43
CA VAL A 194 -9.76 14.60 0.90
C VAL A 194 -8.92 15.30 1.96
N SER A 195 -9.31 15.21 3.23
CA SER A 195 -8.55 15.71 4.37
C SER A 195 -7.70 14.61 5.06
N ILE A 196 -8.00 13.34 4.77
CA ILE A 196 -7.21 12.19 5.25
C ILE A 196 -5.93 12.04 4.42
N PRO A 197 -4.86 11.42 4.99
CA PRO A 197 -3.62 11.21 4.26
C PRO A 197 -3.79 10.43 2.96
N VAL A 198 -3.11 10.87 1.91
CA VAL A 198 -2.94 10.13 0.66
C VAL A 198 -1.55 9.50 0.66
N VAL A 199 -1.48 8.19 0.55
CA VAL A 199 -0.25 7.41 0.39
C VAL A 199 -0.08 7.11 -1.08
N ALA A 200 1.00 7.60 -1.69
CA ALA A 200 1.26 7.38 -3.12
C ALA A 200 2.03 6.07 -3.33
N SER A 201 1.73 5.36 -4.41
CA SER A 201 2.44 4.15 -4.84
C SER A 201 2.55 4.08 -6.36
N GLY A 202 3.55 3.36 -6.84
CA GLY A 202 3.78 3.10 -8.25
C GLY A 202 4.72 4.09 -8.93
N GLY A 203 5.67 3.57 -9.72
CA GLY A 203 6.52 4.32 -10.64
C GLY A 203 7.75 4.99 -10.04
N VAL A 204 7.97 4.98 -8.73
CA VAL A 204 9.15 5.59 -8.12
C VAL A 204 10.43 4.99 -8.69
N ALA A 205 11.30 5.81 -9.26
CA ALA A 205 12.55 5.41 -9.91
C ALA A 205 13.78 6.13 -9.36
N SER A 206 13.59 7.25 -8.67
CA SER A 206 14.64 8.14 -8.19
C SER A 206 14.25 8.87 -6.90
N LEU A 207 15.23 9.46 -6.22
CA LEU A 207 14.99 10.33 -5.06
C LEU A 207 14.21 11.61 -5.44
N ASP A 208 14.32 12.06 -6.68
CA ASP A 208 13.54 13.21 -7.17
C ASP A 208 12.05 12.88 -7.25
N ASP A 209 11.68 11.62 -7.54
CA ASP A 209 10.29 11.17 -7.49
C ASP A 209 9.74 11.22 -6.05
N VAL A 210 10.55 10.82 -5.06
CA VAL A 210 10.19 10.88 -3.63
C VAL A 210 9.90 12.33 -3.22
N ARG A 211 10.77 13.28 -3.60
CA ARG A 211 10.56 14.72 -3.37
C ARG A 211 9.30 15.24 -4.06
N ALA A 212 9.13 14.84 -5.33
CA ALA A 212 7.99 15.26 -6.14
C ALA A 212 6.64 14.83 -5.55
N LEU A 213 6.56 13.65 -4.93
CA LEU A 213 5.34 13.17 -4.25
C LEU A 213 5.07 13.93 -2.94
N LYS A 214 6.12 14.24 -2.15
CA LYS A 214 5.99 15.14 -0.99
C LYS A 214 5.47 16.52 -1.40
N GLU A 215 6.06 17.10 -2.45
CA GLU A 215 5.62 18.40 -2.99
C GLU A 215 4.18 18.38 -3.54
N ALA A 216 3.72 17.23 -4.03
CA ALA A 216 2.34 17.01 -4.44
C ALA A 216 1.36 16.90 -3.25
N GLY A 217 1.87 16.91 -2.01
CA GLY A 217 1.07 16.87 -0.78
C GLY A 217 0.76 15.45 -0.29
N ALA A 218 1.38 14.41 -0.84
CA ALA A 218 1.25 13.06 -0.30
C ALA A 218 1.71 13.00 1.17
N GLY A 219 1.01 12.24 2.00
CA GLY A 219 1.39 12.00 3.39
C GLY A 219 2.47 10.93 3.54
N ALA A 220 2.57 10.02 2.55
CA ALA A 220 3.59 8.98 2.50
C ALA A 220 3.76 8.45 1.06
N VAL A 221 4.84 7.69 0.86
CA VAL A 221 5.09 6.94 -0.39
C VAL A 221 5.44 5.50 -0.10
N VAL A 222 4.81 4.55 -0.81
CA VAL A 222 5.19 3.14 -0.82
C VAL A 222 6.18 2.89 -1.95
N ILE A 223 7.31 2.25 -1.64
CA ILE A 223 8.38 1.95 -2.59
C ILE A 223 8.71 0.45 -2.53
N GLY A 224 8.53 -0.24 -3.65
CA GLY A 224 8.92 -1.64 -3.83
C GLY A 224 10.15 -1.76 -4.71
N THR A 225 9.93 -1.97 -6.00
CA THR A 225 10.94 -2.35 -7.02
C THR A 225 12.22 -1.51 -6.96
N ALA A 226 12.13 -0.19 -6.77
CA ALA A 226 13.31 0.68 -6.76
C ALA A 226 14.29 0.35 -5.63
N LEU A 227 13.77 -0.01 -4.43
CA LEU A 227 14.58 -0.42 -3.28
C LEU A 227 15.19 -1.81 -3.51
N TYR A 228 14.42 -2.77 -3.99
CA TYR A 228 14.90 -4.13 -4.27
C TYR A 228 15.92 -4.17 -5.41
N GLU A 229 15.78 -3.31 -6.43
CA GLU A 229 16.74 -3.17 -7.54
C GLU A 229 17.96 -2.29 -7.18
N GLY A 230 18.01 -1.73 -5.95
CA GLY A 230 19.14 -0.93 -5.48
C GLY A 230 19.32 0.38 -6.23
N ARG A 231 18.23 1.02 -6.68
CA ARG A 231 18.30 2.34 -7.33
C ARG A 231 18.79 3.42 -6.37
N PHE A 232 18.44 3.28 -5.12
CA PHE A 232 18.85 4.07 -3.96
C PHE A 232 18.59 3.25 -2.70
N THR A 233 19.14 3.65 -1.57
CA THR A 233 18.84 2.99 -0.28
C THR A 233 17.58 3.57 0.36
N LEU A 234 17.01 2.85 1.35
CA LEU A 234 15.87 3.36 2.09
C LEU A 234 16.25 4.62 2.89
N GLU A 235 17.44 4.63 3.49
CA GLU A 235 17.98 5.77 4.22
C GLU A 235 18.08 7.01 3.32
N ASP A 236 18.61 6.86 2.08
CA ASP A 236 18.64 7.96 1.10
C ASP A 236 17.24 8.49 0.79
N ALA A 237 16.24 7.57 0.70
CA ALA A 237 14.87 7.95 0.39
C ALA A 237 14.18 8.64 1.57
N ILE A 238 14.47 8.24 2.82
CA ILE A 238 13.97 8.89 4.04
C ILE A 238 14.54 10.30 4.16
N ASP A 239 15.81 10.49 3.86
CA ASP A 239 16.49 11.78 3.95
C ASP A 239 16.16 12.72 2.77
N ALA A 240 15.75 12.18 1.62
CA ALA A 240 15.53 12.95 0.39
C ALA A 240 14.51 14.10 0.51
N PRO A 241 13.40 13.97 1.26
CA PRO A 241 12.39 15.02 1.39
C PRO A 241 12.73 16.14 2.39
N ALA A 242 13.90 16.10 3.03
CA ALA A 242 14.31 17.07 4.06
C ALA A 242 14.44 18.51 3.52
#